data_b108ea37ba1e3d6639a711a387e7c5c6
#
_entry.id   b108ea37ba1e3d6639a711a387e7c5c6
#
_cell.length_a   1.000
_cell.length_b   1.000
_cell.length_c   1.000
_cell.angle_alpha   90.00
_cell.angle_beta   90.00
_cell.angle_gamma   90.00
#
_symmetry.space_group_name_H-M   'P 1'
#
loop_
_entity.id
_entity.type
_entity.pdbx_description
1 polymer ?
#
loop_
_entity_poly.entity_id
_entity_poly.type
_entity_poly.pdbx_seq_one_letter_code
_entity_poly.pdbx_strand_id
1 'polypeptide(L)'
;AEMRSRVRRLHREHGDIALIMIDYLQLMQIPGSSGDNRTNEISEISRSLKALAKEFNCPVVALSQLNRSLEQRPNKRPVNSDLRESGAIEQDADVIMFVYRDEVYHPETEHKGIAEIIIGKQRNGPIGFIRLAFIGKYTRFENLAPGSYNFDDDE
;
A
#
# COMPACT_ATOMS: atom_id res chain seq x y z
N ALA A 1 -16.45 -5.41 -12.34
CA ALA A 1 -16.93 -6.51 -13.19
C ALA A 1 -15.89 -6.97 -14.21
N GLU A 2 -15.29 -6.10 -14.99
CA GLU A 2 -14.34 -6.46 -16.06
C GLU A 2 -13.09 -7.14 -15.52
N MET A 3 -12.46 -6.59 -14.47
CA MET A 3 -11.26 -7.16 -13.86
C MET A 3 -11.52 -8.60 -13.38
N ARG A 4 -12.64 -8.84 -12.68
CA ARG A 4 -13.01 -10.17 -12.20
C ARG A 4 -13.17 -11.18 -13.34
N SER A 5 -13.79 -10.76 -14.45
CA SER A 5 -13.93 -11.60 -15.63
C SER A 5 -12.59 -11.94 -16.27
N ARG A 6 -11.67 -10.98 -16.33
CA ARG A 6 -10.30 -11.21 -16.83
C ARG A 6 -9.52 -12.17 -15.95
N VAL A 7 -9.60 -11.99 -14.63
CA VAL A 7 -8.92 -12.88 -13.66
C VAL A 7 -9.47 -14.31 -13.77
N ARG A 8 -10.79 -14.48 -13.88
CA ARG A 8 -11.42 -15.79 -14.09
C ARG A 8 -10.96 -16.46 -15.38
N ARG A 9 -10.80 -15.69 -16.44
CA ARG A 9 -10.28 -16.23 -17.70
C ARG A 9 -8.85 -16.70 -17.54
N LEU A 10 -7.96 -15.88 -16.95
CA LEU A 10 -6.57 -16.24 -16.71
C LEU A 10 -6.45 -17.49 -15.82
N HIS A 11 -7.27 -17.58 -14.79
CA HIS A 11 -7.31 -18.75 -13.91
C HIS A 11 -7.69 -20.03 -14.68
N ARG A 12 -8.67 -19.94 -15.60
CA ARG A 12 -9.04 -21.10 -16.44
C ARG A 12 -7.97 -21.49 -17.44
N GLU A 13 -7.26 -20.51 -17.99
CA GLU A 13 -6.24 -20.73 -19.03
C GLU A 13 -4.90 -21.19 -18.44
N HIS A 14 -4.53 -20.72 -17.24
CA HIS A 14 -3.19 -20.89 -16.68
C HIS A 14 -3.16 -21.55 -15.30
N GLY A 15 -4.30 -21.81 -14.68
CA GLY A 15 -4.39 -22.40 -13.35
C GLY A 15 -4.33 -21.36 -12.23
N ASP A 16 -3.81 -21.76 -11.08
CA ASP A 16 -3.82 -20.93 -9.86
C ASP A 16 -3.02 -19.64 -10.03
N ILE A 17 -3.61 -18.57 -9.49
CA ILE A 17 -3.00 -17.23 -9.49
C ILE A 17 -2.28 -17.01 -8.18
N ALA A 18 -1.00 -16.67 -8.24
CA ALA A 18 -0.18 -16.46 -7.05
C ALA A 18 -0.34 -15.06 -6.44
N LEU A 19 -0.60 -14.05 -7.26
CA LEU A 19 -0.70 -12.64 -6.84
C LEU A 19 -1.50 -11.82 -7.85
N ILE A 20 -2.35 -10.93 -7.35
CA ILE A 20 -2.97 -9.87 -8.15
C ILE A 20 -2.45 -8.54 -7.64
N MET A 21 -1.81 -7.76 -8.51
CA MET A 21 -1.30 -6.43 -8.18
C MET A 21 -2.03 -5.37 -8.99
N ILE A 22 -2.45 -4.30 -8.35
CA ILE A 22 -3.22 -3.21 -8.94
C ILE A 22 -2.50 -1.88 -8.72
N ASP A 23 -2.15 -1.22 -9.79
CA ASP A 23 -1.54 0.10 -9.80
C ASP A 23 -2.48 1.08 -10.53
N TYR A 24 -3.15 1.92 -9.86
CA TYR A 24 -3.45 2.11 -8.45
C TYR A 24 -4.96 2.28 -8.22
N LEU A 25 -5.45 2.17 -6.98
CA LEU A 25 -6.89 2.13 -6.65
C LEU A 25 -7.70 3.28 -7.24
N GLN A 26 -7.17 4.50 -7.21
CA GLN A 26 -7.87 5.70 -7.64
C GLN A 26 -8.12 5.77 -9.15
N LEU A 27 -7.48 4.91 -9.95
CA LEU A 27 -7.78 4.74 -11.38
C LEU A 27 -8.97 3.82 -11.64
N MET A 28 -9.39 3.05 -10.64
CA MET A 28 -10.54 2.17 -10.78
C MET A 28 -11.84 2.98 -10.74
N GLN A 29 -12.79 2.57 -11.57
CA GLN A 29 -14.12 3.16 -11.67
C GLN A 29 -15.19 2.09 -11.67
N ILE A 30 -16.37 2.44 -11.16
CA ILE A 30 -17.57 1.61 -11.26
C ILE A 30 -18.39 2.13 -12.44
N PRO A 31 -18.71 1.28 -13.43
CA PRO A 31 -19.55 1.69 -14.54
C PRO A 31 -20.90 2.23 -14.06
N GLY A 32 -21.29 3.40 -14.55
CA GLY A 32 -22.55 4.05 -14.17
C GLY A 32 -22.50 4.91 -12.89
N SER A 33 -21.35 5.01 -12.25
CA SER A 33 -21.12 5.95 -11.15
C SER A 33 -20.99 7.36 -11.72
N SER A 34 -21.76 8.31 -11.17
CA SER A 34 -21.75 9.71 -11.60
C SER A 34 -20.55 10.52 -11.06
N GLY A 35 -19.66 9.88 -10.31
CA GLY A 35 -18.52 10.56 -9.70
C GLY A 35 -18.85 11.41 -8.47
N ASP A 36 -20.13 11.65 -8.20
CA ASP A 36 -20.58 12.53 -7.11
C ASP A 36 -20.36 11.95 -5.72
N ASN A 37 -20.06 10.64 -5.62
CA ASN A 37 -19.80 10.00 -4.34
C ASN A 37 -18.59 9.06 -4.42
N ARG A 38 -17.41 9.61 -4.57
CA ARG A 38 -16.15 8.88 -4.69
C ARG A 38 -15.86 7.98 -3.48
N THR A 39 -16.27 8.40 -2.29
CA THR A 39 -16.09 7.60 -1.05
C THR A 39 -16.87 6.29 -1.13
N ASN A 40 -18.11 6.31 -1.60
CA ASN A 40 -18.89 5.10 -1.78
C ASN A 40 -18.33 4.19 -2.87
N GLU A 41 -17.85 4.79 -3.97
CA GLU A 41 -17.20 4.05 -5.06
C GLU A 41 -15.94 3.32 -4.58
N ILE A 42 -15.07 4.00 -3.82
CA ILE A 42 -13.88 3.38 -3.23
C ILE A 42 -14.25 2.28 -2.23
N SER A 43 -15.30 2.47 -1.45
CA SER A 43 -15.81 1.45 -0.53
C SER A 43 -16.27 0.19 -1.27
N GLU A 44 -16.94 0.34 -2.38
CA GLU A 44 -17.38 -0.79 -3.22
C GLU A 44 -16.19 -1.49 -3.89
N ILE A 45 -15.22 -0.73 -4.40
CA ILE A 45 -13.98 -1.26 -4.96
C ILE A 45 -13.22 -2.05 -3.90
N SER A 46 -13.04 -1.51 -2.72
CA SER A 46 -12.34 -2.18 -1.60
C SER A 46 -12.97 -3.54 -1.26
N ARG A 47 -14.29 -3.59 -1.11
CA ARG A 47 -15.02 -4.85 -0.87
C ARG A 47 -14.89 -5.83 -2.04
N SER A 48 -14.92 -5.34 -3.27
CA SER A 48 -14.75 -6.16 -4.47
C SER A 48 -13.36 -6.80 -4.53
N LEU A 49 -12.32 -6.09 -4.13
CA LEU A 49 -10.94 -6.60 -4.07
C LEU A 49 -10.79 -7.68 -2.99
N LYS A 50 -11.42 -7.50 -1.85
CA LYS A 50 -11.46 -8.50 -0.79
C LYS A 50 -12.16 -9.78 -1.26
N ALA A 51 -13.29 -9.63 -1.95
CA ALA A 51 -14.02 -10.76 -2.55
C ALA A 51 -13.18 -11.48 -3.61
N LEU A 52 -12.43 -10.74 -4.41
CA LEU A 52 -11.53 -11.29 -5.42
C LEU A 52 -10.42 -12.13 -4.80
N ALA A 53 -9.79 -11.63 -3.74
CA ALA A 53 -8.76 -12.36 -3.01
C ALA A 53 -9.28 -13.70 -2.46
N LYS A 54 -10.49 -13.70 -1.92
CA LYS A 54 -11.14 -14.90 -1.39
C LYS A 54 -11.53 -15.89 -2.50
N GLU A 55 -12.05 -15.38 -3.62
CA GLU A 55 -12.48 -16.23 -4.75
C GLU A 55 -11.32 -17.02 -5.34
N PHE A 56 -10.16 -16.39 -5.51
CA PHE A 56 -8.98 -17.02 -6.12
C PHE A 56 -7.96 -17.53 -5.11
N ASN A 57 -8.24 -17.40 -3.81
CA ASN A 57 -7.35 -17.79 -2.73
C ASN A 57 -5.91 -17.28 -2.95
N CYS A 58 -5.79 -16.02 -3.31
CA CYS A 58 -4.51 -15.36 -3.54
C CYS A 58 -4.49 -13.95 -2.95
N PRO A 59 -3.32 -13.42 -2.57
CA PRO A 59 -3.21 -12.04 -2.14
C PRO A 59 -3.54 -11.07 -3.28
N VAL A 60 -4.26 -10.01 -2.94
CA VAL A 60 -4.47 -8.84 -3.79
C VAL A 60 -3.73 -7.66 -3.16
N VAL A 61 -2.74 -7.14 -3.86
CA VAL A 61 -1.97 -5.97 -3.45
C VAL A 61 -2.41 -4.78 -4.30
N ALA A 62 -2.98 -3.77 -3.67
CA ALA A 62 -3.42 -2.55 -4.33
C ALA A 62 -2.57 -1.37 -3.87
N LEU A 63 -2.00 -0.64 -4.82
CA LEU A 63 -1.33 0.62 -4.56
C LEU A 63 -2.39 1.71 -4.35
N SER A 64 -2.13 2.63 -3.46
CA SER A 64 -3.03 3.74 -3.16
C SER A 64 -2.27 5.04 -3.02
N GLN A 65 -2.86 6.12 -3.51
CA GLN A 65 -2.37 7.46 -3.24
C GLN A 65 -2.74 7.88 -1.81
N LEU A 66 -1.88 8.71 -1.23
CA LEU A 66 -2.13 9.35 0.05
C LEU A 66 -2.73 10.74 -0.13
N ASN A 67 -3.40 11.21 0.91
CA ASN A 67 -3.88 12.59 0.96
C ASN A 67 -2.68 13.54 1.05
N ARG A 68 -2.67 14.59 0.22
CA ARG A 68 -1.59 15.58 0.22
C ARG A 68 -1.48 16.38 1.51
N SER A 69 -2.50 16.38 2.34
CA SER A 69 -2.50 17.08 3.63
C SER A 69 -1.37 16.61 4.57
N LEU A 70 -0.88 15.38 4.41
CA LEU A 70 0.26 14.89 5.19
C LEU A 70 1.53 15.73 4.99
N GLU A 71 1.71 16.34 3.82
CA GLU A 71 2.87 17.19 3.52
C GLU A 71 2.90 18.51 4.31
N GLN A 72 1.78 18.87 4.92
CA GLN A 72 1.68 20.03 5.81
C GLN A 72 2.07 19.73 7.26
N ARG A 73 2.22 18.45 7.61
CA ARG A 73 2.63 18.04 8.96
C ARG A 73 4.14 18.15 9.15
N PRO A 74 4.62 18.46 10.37
CA PRO A 74 6.04 18.38 10.69
C PRO A 74 6.60 16.98 10.49
N ASN A 75 5.94 15.95 11.03
CA ASN A 75 6.25 14.55 10.77
C ASN A 75 5.43 14.04 9.59
N LYS A 76 6.11 13.76 8.48
CA LYS A 76 5.47 13.32 7.22
C LYS A 76 5.39 11.81 7.08
N ARG A 77 5.65 11.05 8.14
CA ARG A 77 5.42 9.60 8.14
C ARG A 77 3.93 9.34 8.01
N PRO A 78 3.52 8.55 6.99
CA PRO A 78 2.11 8.26 6.77
C PRO A 78 1.48 7.49 7.93
N VAL A 79 0.19 7.77 8.15
CA VAL A 79 -0.69 7.03 9.04
C VAL A 79 -1.95 6.61 8.29
N ASN A 80 -2.75 5.70 8.85
CA ASN A 80 -3.91 5.16 8.16
C ASN A 80 -4.90 6.22 7.67
N SER A 81 -5.10 7.29 8.44
CA SER A 81 -5.99 8.40 8.06
C SER A 81 -5.49 9.20 6.84
N ASP A 82 -4.25 9.02 6.42
CA ASP A 82 -3.71 9.65 5.21
C ASP A 82 -4.12 8.93 3.92
N LEU A 83 -4.65 7.72 4.01
CA LEU A 83 -5.27 7.06 2.87
C LEU A 83 -6.48 7.88 2.40
N ARG A 84 -6.55 8.15 1.11
CA ARG A 84 -7.70 8.87 0.55
C ARG A 84 -8.94 8.00 0.64
N GLU A 85 -10.02 8.59 1.22
CA GLU A 85 -11.32 7.91 1.37
C GLU A 85 -11.21 6.60 2.18
N SER A 86 -10.49 6.65 3.29
CA SER A 86 -9.83 5.52 3.95
C SER A 86 -10.72 4.55 4.74
N GLY A 87 -11.92 4.96 5.15
CA GLY A 87 -12.71 4.18 6.11
C GLY A 87 -12.92 2.71 5.71
N ALA A 88 -13.36 2.47 4.47
CA ALA A 88 -13.60 1.11 3.99
C ALA A 88 -12.28 0.35 3.73
N ILE A 89 -11.26 1.04 3.21
CA ILE A 89 -9.94 0.43 2.97
C ILE A 89 -9.34 -0.06 4.29
N GLU A 90 -9.41 0.75 5.35
CA GLU A 90 -8.93 0.37 6.68
C GLU A 90 -9.66 -0.86 7.24
N GLN A 91 -10.97 -1.00 6.98
CA GLN A 91 -11.74 -2.16 7.41
C GLN A 91 -11.42 -3.42 6.61
N ASP A 92 -11.34 -3.30 5.29
CA ASP A 92 -11.26 -4.46 4.39
C ASP A 92 -9.83 -5.00 4.27
N ALA A 93 -8.81 -4.14 4.32
CA ALA A 93 -7.43 -4.55 4.19
C ALA A 93 -6.97 -5.42 5.37
N ASP A 94 -6.25 -6.50 5.09
CA ASP A 94 -5.60 -7.32 6.11
C ASP A 94 -4.29 -6.71 6.57
N VAL A 95 -3.58 -6.06 5.65
CA VAL A 95 -2.31 -5.37 5.88
C VAL A 95 -2.35 -4.02 5.18
N ILE A 96 -1.90 -2.98 5.87
CA ILE A 96 -1.68 -1.65 5.30
C ILE A 96 -0.22 -1.29 5.54
N MET A 97 0.50 -1.02 4.45
CA MET A 97 1.90 -0.63 4.49
C MET A 97 2.09 0.72 3.81
N PHE A 98 2.95 1.55 4.39
CA PHE A 98 3.37 2.82 3.81
C PHE A 98 4.85 2.79 3.51
N VAL A 99 5.25 3.45 2.44
CA VAL A 99 6.65 3.67 2.10
C VAL A 99 7.01 5.10 2.44
N TYR A 100 8.05 5.29 3.27
CA TYR A 100 8.57 6.58 3.65
C TYR A 100 10.09 6.64 3.43
N ARG A 101 10.55 7.77 2.90
CA ARG A 101 11.98 8.04 2.73
C ARG A 101 12.28 9.41 3.28
N ASP A 102 13.02 9.46 4.38
CA ASP A 102 13.33 10.72 5.08
C ASP A 102 14.12 11.70 4.20
N GLU A 103 15.03 11.19 3.38
CA GLU A 103 15.84 12.01 2.47
C GLU A 103 15.04 12.83 1.45
N VAL A 104 13.80 12.44 1.14
CA VAL A 104 12.91 13.18 0.23
C VAL A 104 12.47 14.51 0.85
N TYR A 105 12.26 14.52 2.16
CA TYR A 105 11.80 15.69 2.92
C TYR A 105 12.93 16.41 3.63
N HIS A 106 13.97 15.71 4.01
CA HIS A 106 15.14 16.21 4.74
C HIS A 106 16.43 15.80 4.01
N PRO A 107 16.90 16.60 3.03
CA PRO A 107 18.09 16.24 2.23
C PRO A 107 19.38 16.04 3.05
N GLU A 108 19.46 16.65 4.23
CA GLU A 108 20.62 16.55 5.16
C GLU A 108 20.44 15.46 6.22
N THR A 109 19.45 14.58 6.07
CA THR A 109 19.18 13.49 7.02
C THR A 109 20.36 12.52 7.12
N GLU A 110 20.53 11.91 8.29
CA GLU A 110 21.45 10.79 8.51
C GLU A 110 20.96 9.48 7.87
N HIS A 111 19.68 9.43 7.46
CA HIS A 111 19.01 8.25 6.90
C HIS A 111 19.00 8.23 5.36
N LYS A 112 20.05 8.75 4.72
CA LYS A 112 20.18 8.70 3.25
C LYS A 112 20.23 7.26 2.74
N GLY A 113 19.54 6.99 1.64
CA GLY A 113 19.48 5.66 1.06
C GLY A 113 18.66 4.66 1.85
N ILE A 114 17.85 5.12 2.82
CA ILE A 114 17.00 4.28 3.65
C ILE A 114 15.54 4.55 3.33
N ALA A 115 14.77 3.47 3.17
CA ALA A 115 13.32 3.49 3.13
C ALA A 115 12.75 2.84 4.39
N GLU A 116 11.72 3.44 4.96
CA GLU A 116 10.93 2.84 6.03
C GLU A 116 9.67 2.23 5.42
N ILE A 117 9.41 0.96 5.71
CA ILE A 117 8.15 0.30 5.43
C ILE A 117 7.35 0.30 6.72
N ILE A 118 6.36 1.19 6.79
CA ILE A 118 5.55 1.40 7.99
C ILE A 118 4.30 0.51 7.88
N ILE A 119 4.14 -0.38 8.84
CA ILE A 119 2.98 -1.28 8.91
C ILE A 119 1.93 -0.60 9.79
N GLY A 120 0.93 0.01 9.16
CA GLY A 120 -0.15 0.73 9.84
C GLY A 120 -1.31 -0.18 10.28
N LYS A 121 -1.44 -1.33 9.65
CA LYS A 121 -2.39 -2.38 10.02
C LYS A 121 -1.83 -3.75 9.66
N GLN A 122 -2.02 -4.71 10.55
CA GLN A 122 -1.72 -6.12 10.30
C GLN A 122 -2.63 -6.98 11.17
N ARG A 123 -3.54 -7.76 10.55
CA ARG A 123 -4.54 -8.56 11.30
C ARG A 123 -3.90 -9.62 12.18
N ASN A 124 -2.84 -10.26 11.70
CA ASN A 124 -2.22 -11.42 12.33
C ASN A 124 -0.83 -11.10 12.89
N GLY A 125 -0.54 -9.84 13.19
CA GLY A 125 0.75 -9.43 13.71
C GLY A 125 0.74 -7.99 14.24
N PRO A 126 1.88 -7.53 14.79
CA PRO A 126 2.00 -6.18 15.32
C PRO A 126 2.10 -5.14 14.21
N ILE A 127 1.74 -3.91 14.53
CA ILE A 127 2.13 -2.74 13.75
C ILE A 127 3.58 -2.36 14.10
N GLY A 128 4.20 -1.58 13.26
CA GLY A 128 5.57 -1.14 13.45
C GLY A 128 6.18 -0.65 12.14
N PHE A 129 7.49 -0.71 12.03
CA PHE A 129 8.18 -0.38 10.79
C PHE A 129 9.43 -1.24 10.58
N ILE A 130 9.85 -1.32 9.33
CA ILE A 130 11.05 -2.03 8.92
C ILE A 130 11.87 -1.07 8.06
N ARG A 131 13.17 -1.03 8.27
CA ARG A 131 14.09 -0.26 7.43
C ARG A 131 14.71 -1.13 6.35
N LEU A 132 14.75 -0.60 5.14
CA LEU A 132 15.38 -1.22 3.98
C LEU A 132 16.36 -0.22 3.35
N ALA A 133 17.38 -0.72 2.66
CA ALA A 133 18.15 0.11 1.76
C ALA A 133 17.32 0.44 0.52
N PHE A 134 17.34 1.69 0.09
CA PHE A 134 16.76 2.11 -1.18
C PHE A 134 17.85 2.64 -2.11
N ILE A 135 18.06 1.94 -3.22
CA ILE A 135 19.05 2.29 -4.22
C ILE A 135 18.33 3.07 -5.32
N GLY A 136 18.29 4.39 -5.19
CA GLY A 136 17.53 5.29 -6.06
C GLY A 136 17.89 5.17 -7.53
N LYS A 137 19.17 4.95 -7.85
CA LYS A 137 19.66 4.75 -9.20
C LYS A 137 18.95 3.62 -9.95
N TYR A 138 18.52 2.57 -9.22
CA TYR A 138 17.86 1.40 -9.79
C TYR A 138 16.41 1.26 -9.34
N THR A 139 15.91 2.21 -8.56
CA THR A 139 14.56 2.14 -7.95
C THR A 139 14.35 0.78 -7.24
N ARG A 140 15.32 0.39 -6.43
CA ARG A 140 15.40 -0.95 -5.86
C ARG A 140 15.51 -0.91 -4.34
N PHE A 141 14.75 -1.80 -3.69
CA PHE A 141 14.86 -2.06 -2.26
C PHE A 141 15.77 -3.26 -2.03
N GLU A 142 16.61 -3.18 -1.00
CA GLU A 142 17.50 -4.25 -0.55
C GLU A 142 17.46 -4.34 0.98
N ASN A 143 17.87 -5.49 1.50
CA ASN A 143 18.11 -5.60 2.93
C ASN A 143 19.27 -4.71 3.35
N LEU A 144 19.18 -4.13 4.55
CA LEU A 144 20.32 -3.43 5.14
C LEU A 144 21.44 -4.40 5.44
N ALA A 145 22.67 -3.96 5.22
CA ALA A 145 23.84 -4.75 5.60
C ALA A 145 23.87 -4.95 7.13
N PRO A 146 24.29 -6.11 7.62
CA PRO A 146 24.44 -6.35 9.06
C PRO A 146 25.32 -5.27 9.71
N GLY A 147 24.85 -4.66 10.80
CA GLY A 147 25.59 -3.61 11.52
C GLY A 147 25.49 -2.20 10.93
N SER A 148 24.72 -2.01 9.84
CA SER A 148 24.52 -0.68 9.23
C SER A 148 23.60 0.23 10.03
N TYR A 149 22.94 -0.28 11.08
CA TYR A 149 22.00 0.47 11.89
C TYR A 149 21.98 -0.05 13.33
N ASN A 150 22.21 0.84 14.29
CA ASN A 150 21.92 0.56 15.69
C ASN A 150 20.43 0.78 15.92
N PHE A 151 19.73 -0.24 16.42
CA PHE A 151 18.29 -0.20 16.70
C PHE A 151 17.94 0.60 17.97
N ASP A 152 18.93 1.17 18.65
CA ASP A 152 18.78 1.74 19.99
C ASP A 152 18.40 3.25 20.01
N ASP A 153 18.22 3.90 18.88
CA ASP A 153 18.03 5.35 18.82
C ASP A 153 16.57 5.82 18.67
N ASP A 154 15.59 4.92 18.74
CA ASP A 154 14.17 5.28 18.57
C ASP A 154 13.30 4.78 19.76
N GLU A 155 13.53 5.30 20.99
CA GLU A 155 12.52 5.33 22.04
C GLU A 155 11.75 6.66 22.05
#